data_46f0dbb9b17312588552e73a66872300
#
_entry.id   46f0dbb9b17312588552e73a66872300
#
_cell.length_a   1.000
_cell.length_b   1.000
_cell.length_c   1.000
_cell.angle_alpha   90.00
_cell.angle_beta   90.00
_cell.angle_gamma   90.00
#
_symmetry.space_group_name_H-M   'P 1'
#
loop_
_entity.id
_entity.type
_entity.pdbx_description
1 polymer ?
#
loop_
_entity_poly.entity_id
_entity_poly.type
_entity_poly.pdbx_seq_one_letter_code
_entity_poly.pdbx_strand_id
1 'polypeptide(L)'
;MKRTILNLCKNKSLGVKSVGITSYDYPFSKIINSCEKVDFIIVGDTVGSTVYGEPDLNKVTMDTMITHCTTVAKGAPRPFLIGDMPFMSYQSCQKTAVENAGRFVRSGMDAVKLEGFYPDRIKAINDAGIISMAHLGLTPQTRAKFGGYKIQAKTSEEIDNLVKQSLGIQDAGAALLLLEAVPDDVGAIVSKELKIPVFGIGAGNKVDGQVVIMHDMLGMFWDFKPKFIKKYMDGDGLITNAINKYADEVTAKEFPSEQFFYNLNHNELEKYLAKKNWKYEDIKK
;
A
#
# COMPACT_ATOMS: atom_id res chain seq x y z
N MET A 1 7.15 -8.14 -17.88
CA MET A 1 7.34 -6.77 -18.44
C MET A 1 6.82 -5.76 -17.42
N LYS A 2 7.46 -4.60 -17.23
CA LYS A 2 7.02 -3.50 -16.36
C LYS A 2 5.67 -2.96 -16.83
N ARG A 3 4.71 -2.78 -15.90
CA ARG A 3 3.47 -2.05 -16.15
C ARG A 3 3.72 -0.55 -16.20
N THR A 4 3.01 0.15 -17.06
CA THR A 4 3.12 1.61 -17.26
C THR A 4 1.76 2.27 -17.20
N ILE A 5 1.71 3.60 -17.14
CA ILE A 5 0.46 4.36 -17.23
C ILE A 5 -0.35 4.00 -18.51
N LEU A 6 0.33 3.72 -19.62
CA LEU A 6 -0.31 3.33 -20.87
C LEU A 6 -1.11 2.01 -20.75
N ASN A 7 -0.64 1.08 -19.93
CA ASN A 7 -1.38 -0.15 -19.67
C ASN A 7 -2.68 0.13 -18.91
N LEU A 8 -2.64 1.01 -17.90
CA LEU A 8 -3.82 1.39 -17.12
C LEU A 8 -4.85 2.14 -17.98
N CYS A 9 -4.40 3.09 -18.81
CA CYS A 9 -5.27 3.77 -19.78
C CYS A 9 -5.87 2.82 -20.81
N LYS A 10 -5.08 1.87 -21.32
CA LYS A 10 -5.56 0.82 -22.23
C LYS A 10 -6.62 -0.07 -21.57
N ASN A 11 -6.42 -0.46 -20.30
CA ASN A 11 -7.42 -1.25 -19.58
C ASN A 11 -8.76 -0.52 -19.54
N LYS A 12 -8.79 0.78 -19.19
CA LYS A 12 -10.01 1.60 -19.22
C LYS A 12 -10.66 1.59 -20.60
N SER A 13 -9.90 1.86 -21.67
CA SER A 13 -10.44 1.90 -23.05
C SER A 13 -11.04 0.57 -23.51
N LEU A 14 -10.56 -0.55 -22.96
CA LEU A 14 -11.05 -1.90 -23.26
C LEU A 14 -12.11 -2.40 -22.26
N GLY A 15 -12.49 -1.59 -21.25
CA GLY A 15 -13.40 -2.02 -20.20
C GLY A 15 -12.83 -3.11 -19.27
N VAL A 16 -11.50 -3.29 -19.25
CA VAL A 16 -10.80 -4.25 -18.40
C VAL A 16 -10.52 -3.60 -17.06
N LYS A 17 -10.93 -4.27 -15.96
CA LYS A 17 -10.70 -3.75 -14.61
C LYS A 17 -9.25 -3.89 -14.22
N SER A 18 -8.63 -2.79 -13.77
CA SER A 18 -7.29 -2.80 -13.20
C SER A 18 -7.31 -3.19 -11.73
N VAL A 19 -6.28 -3.91 -11.29
CA VAL A 19 -6.13 -4.41 -9.91
C VAL A 19 -5.00 -3.68 -9.21
N GLY A 20 -5.34 -2.95 -8.16
CA GLY A 20 -4.40 -2.24 -7.29
C GLY A 20 -4.39 -2.81 -5.88
N ILE A 21 -3.22 -2.77 -5.25
CA ILE A 21 -3.04 -3.21 -3.86
C ILE A 21 -2.03 -2.30 -3.18
N THR A 22 -2.12 -2.12 -1.86
CA THR A 22 -1.06 -1.43 -1.12
C THR A 22 0.08 -2.39 -0.76
N SER A 23 1.30 -1.85 -0.61
CA SER A 23 2.44 -2.58 -0.05
C SER A 23 3.37 -1.62 0.66
N TYR A 24 4.08 -2.11 1.69
CA TYR A 24 4.93 -1.25 2.54
C TYR A 24 6.33 -1.81 2.75
N ASP A 25 6.62 -3.05 2.34
CA ASP A 25 7.91 -3.70 2.58
C ASP A 25 8.37 -4.56 1.41
N TYR A 26 9.61 -5.06 1.50
CA TYR A 26 10.22 -5.89 0.48
C TYR A 26 9.57 -7.29 0.34
N PRO A 27 9.32 -8.06 1.42
CA PRO A 27 8.75 -9.40 1.31
C PRO A 27 7.39 -9.41 0.63
N PHE A 28 6.48 -8.58 1.10
CA PHE A 28 5.13 -8.48 0.52
C PHE A 28 5.15 -7.95 -0.90
N SER A 29 5.97 -6.93 -1.18
CA SER A 29 6.08 -6.41 -2.56
C SER A 29 6.62 -7.47 -3.53
N LYS A 30 7.55 -8.32 -3.08
CA LYS A 30 8.06 -9.44 -3.89
C LYS A 30 6.98 -10.50 -4.16
N ILE A 31 6.14 -10.81 -3.17
CA ILE A 31 4.99 -11.70 -3.35
C ILE A 31 4.01 -11.09 -4.38
N ILE A 32 3.66 -9.81 -4.23
CA ILE A 32 2.77 -9.11 -5.17
C ILE A 32 3.37 -9.07 -6.57
N ASN A 33 4.68 -8.90 -6.70
CA ASN A 33 5.35 -8.91 -7.99
C ASN A 33 5.19 -10.24 -8.75
N SER A 34 5.05 -11.36 -8.06
CA SER A 34 4.77 -12.67 -8.68
C SER A 34 3.29 -12.84 -9.08
N CYS A 35 2.38 -12.00 -8.56
CA CYS A 35 0.96 -12.03 -8.90
C CYS A 35 0.69 -11.29 -10.21
N GLU A 36 0.76 -11.96 -11.35
CA GLU A 36 0.70 -11.35 -12.69
C GLU A 36 -0.52 -10.46 -12.96
N LYS A 37 -1.63 -10.70 -12.27
CA LYS A 37 -2.89 -9.95 -12.42
C LYS A 37 -2.91 -8.63 -11.66
N VAL A 38 -1.92 -8.35 -10.81
CA VAL A 38 -1.82 -7.05 -10.13
C VAL A 38 -1.17 -6.04 -11.09
N ASP A 39 -1.87 -4.95 -11.37
CA ASP A 39 -1.44 -3.93 -12.32
C ASP A 39 -0.60 -2.85 -11.65
N PHE A 40 -0.97 -2.41 -10.43
CA PHE A 40 -0.27 -1.35 -9.74
C PHE A 40 -0.22 -1.55 -8.23
N ILE A 41 0.76 -0.91 -7.59
CA ILE A 41 0.92 -0.85 -6.14
C ILE A 41 0.85 0.61 -5.71
N ILE A 42 0.12 0.89 -4.62
CA ILE A 42 0.20 2.15 -3.90
C ILE A 42 1.00 1.91 -2.62
N VAL A 43 2.10 2.67 -2.44
CA VAL A 43 2.76 2.78 -1.15
C VAL A 43 2.04 3.89 -0.39
N GLY A 44 1.01 3.51 0.37
CA GLY A 44 0.08 4.43 1.01
C GLY A 44 0.60 4.98 2.34
N ASP A 45 0.17 6.17 2.72
CA ASP A 45 0.39 6.73 4.06
C ASP A 45 -0.35 5.94 5.15
N THR A 46 -1.25 5.03 4.76
CA THR A 46 -1.80 3.97 5.61
C THR A 46 -0.74 3.06 6.25
N VAL A 47 0.53 3.14 5.82
CA VAL A 47 1.67 2.56 6.53
C VAL A 47 1.71 3.04 8.00
N GLY A 48 1.28 4.28 8.27
CA GLY A 48 1.16 4.81 9.63
C GLY A 48 0.30 3.93 10.52
N SER A 49 -0.90 3.58 10.07
CA SER A 49 -1.82 2.74 10.85
C SER A 49 -1.46 1.25 10.79
N THR A 50 -1.11 0.73 9.62
CA THR A 50 -0.95 -0.72 9.42
C THR A 50 0.39 -1.27 9.89
N VAL A 51 1.45 -0.48 9.86
CA VAL A 51 2.82 -0.91 10.21
C VAL A 51 3.30 -0.27 11.51
N TYR A 52 2.97 1.01 11.72
CA TYR A 52 3.44 1.74 12.90
C TYR A 52 2.40 1.82 14.04
N GLY A 53 1.16 1.36 13.81
CA GLY A 53 0.09 1.44 14.81
C GLY A 53 -0.33 2.89 15.16
N GLU A 54 -0.06 3.85 14.26
CA GLU A 54 -0.42 5.24 14.47
C GLU A 54 -1.88 5.49 14.08
N PRO A 55 -2.74 5.94 15.01
CA PRO A 55 -4.14 6.18 14.71
C PRO A 55 -4.36 7.41 13.81
N ASP A 56 -3.34 8.26 13.65
CA ASP A 56 -3.37 9.48 12.86
C ASP A 56 -2.34 9.43 11.73
N LEU A 57 -2.84 9.31 10.48
CA LEU A 57 -2.00 9.27 9.28
C LEU A 57 -1.17 10.55 9.08
N ASN A 58 -1.61 11.67 9.66
CA ASN A 58 -0.89 12.96 9.56
C ASN A 58 0.47 12.96 10.27
N LYS A 59 0.79 11.93 11.06
CA LYS A 59 2.11 11.73 11.65
C LYS A 59 3.13 11.11 10.70
N VAL A 60 2.68 10.56 9.57
CA VAL A 60 3.57 9.97 8.57
C VAL A 60 4.38 11.07 7.89
N THR A 61 5.71 10.90 7.89
CA THR A 61 6.64 11.89 7.32
C THR A 61 7.04 11.54 5.88
N MET A 62 7.58 12.53 5.16
CA MET A 62 8.18 12.28 3.84
C MET A 62 9.30 11.24 3.89
N ASP A 63 10.15 11.25 4.92
CA ASP A 63 11.28 10.32 5.03
C ASP A 63 10.80 8.89 5.27
N THR A 64 9.75 8.72 6.08
CA THR A 64 9.04 7.44 6.23
C THR A 64 8.56 6.93 4.88
N MET A 65 7.83 7.74 4.13
CA MET A 65 7.29 7.33 2.82
C MET A 65 8.39 6.97 1.83
N ILE A 66 9.45 7.76 1.74
CA ILE A 66 10.58 7.48 0.83
C ILE A 66 11.28 6.17 1.18
N THR A 67 11.44 5.86 2.48
CA THR A 67 12.01 4.58 2.94
C THR A 67 11.17 3.40 2.46
N HIS A 68 9.86 3.43 2.67
CA HIS A 68 8.95 2.38 2.22
C HIS A 68 8.87 2.28 0.70
N CYS A 69 8.79 3.40 0.00
CA CYS A 69 8.80 3.43 -1.47
C CYS A 69 10.06 2.78 -2.06
N THR A 70 11.24 3.13 -1.53
CA THR A 70 12.51 2.53 -1.96
C THR A 70 12.52 1.02 -1.76
N THR A 71 11.97 0.56 -0.64
CA THR A 71 11.90 -0.86 -0.29
C THR A 71 10.94 -1.62 -1.20
N VAL A 72 9.76 -1.07 -1.45
CA VAL A 72 8.75 -1.65 -2.35
C VAL A 72 9.26 -1.69 -3.80
N ALA A 73 9.91 -0.62 -4.27
CA ALA A 73 10.47 -0.58 -5.63
C ALA A 73 11.48 -1.70 -5.89
N LYS A 74 12.30 -2.05 -4.89
CA LYS A 74 13.25 -3.17 -4.98
C LYS A 74 12.53 -4.53 -5.08
N GLY A 75 11.41 -4.70 -4.38
CA GLY A 75 10.66 -5.96 -4.35
C GLY A 75 9.74 -6.16 -5.55
N ALA A 76 9.19 -5.08 -6.11
CA ALA A 76 8.14 -5.13 -7.13
C ALA A 76 8.47 -4.34 -8.40
N PRO A 77 9.45 -4.77 -9.22
CA PRO A 77 9.81 -4.07 -10.45
C PRO A 77 8.74 -4.16 -11.57
N ARG A 78 7.76 -5.05 -11.48
CA ARG A 78 6.76 -5.28 -12.53
C ARG A 78 5.52 -4.38 -12.46
N PRO A 79 4.80 -4.25 -11.33
CA PRO A 79 3.62 -3.38 -11.23
C PRO A 79 3.98 -1.91 -11.44
N PHE A 80 2.98 -1.09 -11.82
CA PHE A 80 3.10 0.37 -11.81
C PHE A 80 3.10 0.87 -10.36
N LEU A 81 4.09 1.66 -9.96
CA LEU A 81 4.32 2.04 -8.58
C LEU A 81 3.88 3.49 -8.32
N ILE A 82 3.05 3.68 -7.31
CA ILE A 82 2.50 4.99 -6.93
C ILE A 82 2.88 5.26 -5.48
N GLY A 83 3.57 6.37 -5.23
CA GLY A 83 3.92 6.81 -3.88
C GLY A 83 2.92 7.85 -3.36
N ASP A 84 2.42 7.65 -2.16
CA ASP A 84 1.45 8.53 -1.53
C ASP A 84 2.14 9.69 -0.83
N MET A 85 1.84 10.91 -1.25
CA MET A 85 2.42 12.13 -0.66
C MET A 85 1.75 12.39 0.71
N PRO A 86 2.49 12.35 1.83
CA PRO A 86 1.91 12.50 3.15
C PRO A 86 1.41 13.92 3.40
N PHE A 87 0.58 14.07 4.43
CA PHE A 87 0.01 15.36 4.82
C PHE A 87 1.09 16.43 4.98
N MET A 88 0.81 17.66 4.49
CA MET A 88 1.69 18.82 4.43
C MET A 88 2.93 18.71 3.51
N SER A 89 3.05 17.65 2.73
CA SER A 89 4.14 17.53 1.76
C SER A 89 3.87 18.22 0.41
N TYR A 90 2.61 18.63 0.14
CA TYR A 90 2.19 19.30 -1.11
C TYR A 90 1.22 20.46 -0.90
N GLN A 91 0.55 20.55 0.28
CA GLN A 91 -0.53 21.52 0.49
C GLN A 91 -0.02 22.97 0.55
N SER A 92 1.20 23.19 1.02
CA SER A 92 1.73 24.54 1.29
C SER A 92 1.93 25.37 0.03
N CYS A 93 2.60 24.85 -1.01
CA CYS A 93 2.83 25.52 -2.29
C CYS A 93 3.26 24.56 -3.39
N GLN A 94 3.22 25.02 -4.64
CA GLN A 94 3.62 24.26 -5.84
C GLN A 94 5.07 23.78 -5.78
N LYS A 95 6.01 24.68 -5.36
CA LYS A 95 7.41 24.34 -5.25
C LYS A 95 7.65 23.12 -4.35
N THR A 96 7.07 23.13 -3.15
CA THR A 96 7.19 22.02 -2.19
C THR A 96 6.57 20.74 -2.76
N ALA A 97 5.43 20.85 -3.47
CA ALA A 97 4.79 19.70 -4.10
C ALA A 97 5.68 19.04 -5.16
N VAL A 98 6.31 19.84 -6.04
CA VAL A 98 7.21 19.35 -7.10
C VAL A 98 8.49 18.74 -6.49
N GLU A 99 9.13 19.42 -5.53
CA GLU A 99 10.34 18.94 -4.88
C GLU A 99 10.10 17.58 -4.19
N ASN A 100 9.00 17.45 -3.45
CA ASN A 100 8.64 16.20 -2.78
C ASN A 100 8.21 15.10 -3.77
N ALA A 101 7.45 15.43 -4.82
CA ALA A 101 7.14 14.48 -5.90
C ALA A 101 8.41 13.92 -6.56
N GLY A 102 9.42 14.79 -6.79
CA GLY A 102 10.72 14.39 -7.30
C GLY A 102 11.48 13.41 -6.39
N ARG A 103 11.28 13.48 -5.06
CA ARG A 103 11.83 12.50 -4.10
C ARG A 103 11.22 11.12 -4.30
N PHE A 104 9.92 11.03 -4.53
CA PHE A 104 9.24 9.76 -4.84
C PHE A 104 9.76 9.13 -6.13
N VAL A 105 9.90 9.91 -7.19
CA VAL A 105 10.47 9.40 -8.46
C VAL A 105 11.89 8.86 -8.24
N ARG A 106 12.73 9.57 -7.50
CA ARG A 106 14.09 9.09 -7.16
C ARG A 106 14.10 7.84 -6.28
N SER A 107 13.03 7.58 -5.52
CA SER A 107 12.89 6.35 -4.75
C SER A 107 12.39 5.14 -5.56
N GLY A 108 12.14 5.33 -6.87
CA GLY A 108 11.70 4.30 -7.79
C GLY A 108 10.19 4.24 -8.04
N MET A 109 9.45 5.28 -7.64
CA MET A 109 8.02 5.38 -7.96
C MET A 109 7.81 5.90 -9.38
N ASP A 110 6.81 5.36 -10.06
CA ASP A 110 6.39 5.78 -11.41
C ASP A 110 5.45 7.00 -11.35
N ALA A 111 4.75 7.19 -10.25
CA ALA A 111 3.79 8.27 -10.03
C ALA A 111 3.68 8.65 -8.55
N VAL A 112 3.03 9.79 -8.28
CA VAL A 112 2.69 10.23 -6.94
C VAL A 112 1.17 10.33 -6.76
N LYS A 113 0.66 10.15 -5.51
CA LYS A 113 -0.75 10.35 -5.15
C LYS A 113 -0.89 11.58 -4.24
N LEU A 114 -1.93 12.36 -4.46
CA LEU A 114 -2.29 13.55 -3.66
C LEU A 114 -3.77 13.51 -3.29
N GLU A 115 -4.12 13.79 -2.03
CA GLU A 115 -5.49 13.84 -1.53
C GLU A 115 -6.07 15.26 -1.60
N GLY A 116 -7.31 15.38 -2.09
CA GLY A 116 -8.06 16.62 -2.16
C GLY A 116 -7.98 17.33 -3.51
N PHE A 117 -8.72 18.44 -3.59
CA PHE A 117 -8.82 19.24 -4.80
C PHE A 117 -7.69 20.29 -4.87
N TYR A 118 -6.57 19.91 -5.48
CA TYR A 118 -5.39 20.77 -5.65
C TYR A 118 -4.93 20.83 -7.12
N PRO A 119 -5.75 21.42 -8.04
CA PRO A 119 -5.44 21.40 -9.47
C PRO A 119 -4.13 22.11 -9.82
N ASP A 120 -3.79 23.17 -9.12
CA ASP A 120 -2.54 23.92 -9.33
C ASP A 120 -1.28 23.12 -8.90
N ARG A 121 -1.36 22.25 -7.86
CA ARG A 121 -0.29 21.33 -7.46
C ARG A 121 -0.12 20.22 -8.48
N ILE A 122 -1.24 19.65 -8.94
CA ILE A 122 -1.25 18.62 -9.98
C ILE A 122 -0.65 19.16 -11.26
N LYS A 123 -1.06 20.37 -11.69
CA LYS A 123 -0.49 21.01 -12.86
C LYS A 123 1.02 21.20 -12.73
N ALA A 124 1.50 21.71 -11.61
CA ALA A 124 2.94 21.93 -11.39
C ALA A 124 3.74 20.62 -11.40
N ILE A 125 3.22 19.54 -10.81
CA ILE A 125 3.83 18.21 -10.83
C ILE A 125 3.84 17.65 -12.26
N ASN A 126 2.74 17.77 -12.99
CA ASN A 126 2.64 17.33 -14.39
C ASN A 126 3.59 18.12 -15.31
N ASP A 127 3.67 19.45 -15.15
CA ASP A 127 4.59 20.31 -15.90
C ASP A 127 6.08 19.95 -15.64
N ALA A 128 6.37 19.40 -14.46
CA ALA A 128 7.68 18.83 -14.13
C ALA A 128 7.93 17.42 -14.71
N GLY A 129 7.00 16.86 -15.49
CA GLY A 129 7.10 15.54 -16.11
C GLY A 129 6.80 14.37 -15.17
N ILE A 130 6.16 14.61 -14.03
CA ILE A 130 5.84 13.58 -13.04
C ILE A 130 4.35 13.19 -13.15
N ILE A 131 4.07 11.91 -13.24
CA ILE A 131 2.71 11.38 -13.30
C ILE A 131 2.05 11.54 -11.92
N SER A 132 0.80 12.03 -11.89
CA SER A 132 0.03 12.17 -10.67
C SER A 132 -1.28 11.38 -10.70
N MET A 133 -1.63 10.81 -9.54
CA MET A 133 -2.94 10.28 -9.17
C MET A 133 -3.58 11.23 -8.19
N ALA A 134 -4.75 11.77 -8.53
CA ALA A 134 -5.56 12.52 -7.59
C ALA A 134 -6.38 11.57 -6.71
N HIS A 135 -6.77 12.02 -5.51
CA HIS A 135 -7.64 11.27 -4.61
C HIS A 135 -8.77 12.17 -4.11
N LEU A 136 -10.01 11.80 -4.42
CA LEU A 136 -11.22 12.52 -4.05
C LEU A 136 -12.23 11.60 -3.33
N GLY A 137 -13.33 12.15 -2.89
CA GLY A 137 -14.29 11.50 -2.01
C GLY A 137 -13.88 11.68 -0.55
N LEU A 138 -13.80 10.63 0.22
CA LEU A 138 -13.17 10.69 1.54
C LEU A 138 -11.65 10.82 1.35
N THR A 139 -11.08 11.81 2.02
CA THR A 139 -9.64 12.07 2.04
C THR A 139 -9.15 11.92 3.48
N PRO A 140 -8.58 10.74 3.86
CA PRO A 140 -8.19 10.41 5.23
C PRO A 140 -7.27 11.44 5.89
N GLN A 141 -6.34 12.04 5.14
CA GLN A 141 -5.46 13.11 5.65
C GLN A 141 -6.23 14.33 6.16
N THR A 142 -7.41 14.58 5.63
CA THR A 142 -8.27 15.71 6.03
C THR A 142 -9.56 15.27 6.68
N ARG A 143 -9.63 14.05 7.24
CA ARG A 143 -10.84 13.47 7.86
C ARG A 143 -11.50 14.35 8.91
N ALA A 144 -10.73 15.21 9.56
CA ALA A 144 -11.27 16.16 10.53
C ALA A 144 -12.31 17.11 9.91
N LYS A 145 -12.16 17.50 8.63
CA LYS A 145 -13.13 18.33 7.89
C LYS A 145 -14.49 17.64 7.74
N PHE A 146 -14.50 16.31 7.71
CA PHE A 146 -15.72 15.50 7.54
C PHE A 146 -16.31 15.00 8.87
N GLY A 147 -15.65 15.30 10.00
CA GLY A 147 -16.02 14.76 11.30
C GLY A 147 -15.84 13.23 11.39
N GLY A 148 -14.77 12.69 10.78
CA GLY A 148 -14.41 11.28 10.77
C GLY A 148 -14.53 10.60 9.41
N TYR A 149 -14.49 9.27 9.40
CA TYR A 149 -14.61 8.44 8.21
C TYR A 149 -16.08 8.31 7.78
N LYS A 150 -16.52 9.18 6.86
CA LYS A 150 -17.92 9.23 6.39
C LYS A 150 -17.98 9.06 4.88
N ILE A 151 -19.06 8.41 4.40
CA ILE A 151 -19.38 8.34 2.97
C ILE A 151 -19.62 9.76 2.45
N GLN A 152 -19.00 10.09 1.32
CA GLN A 152 -19.06 11.38 0.64
C GLN A 152 -20.03 11.36 -0.56
N ALA A 153 -20.43 12.54 -1.05
CA ALA A 153 -21.26 12.72 -2.24
C ALA A 153 -22.60 11.97 -2.18
N LYS A 154 -23.41 12.25 -1.14
CA LYS A 154 -24.73 11.63 -0.93
C LYS A 154 -25.91 12.48 -1.42
N THR A 155 -25.72 13.76 -1.67
CA THR A 155 -26.73 14.65 -2.23
C THR A 155 -26.39 15.03 -3.66
N SER A 156 -27.41 15.46 -4.42
CA SER A 156 -27.21 15.90 -5.83
C SER A 156 -26.17 17.00 -5.94
N GLU A 157 -26.17 17.96 -5.01
CA GLU A 157 -25.20 19.05 -4.99
C GLU A 157 -23.77 18.55 -4.70
N GLU A 158 -23.61 17.62 -3.75
CA GLU A 158 -22.33 17.00 -3.45
C GLU A 158 -21.81 16.18 -4.63
N ILE A 159 -22.69 15.46 -5.36
CA ILE A 159 -22.35 14.72 -6.58
C ILE A 159 -21.84 15.67 -7.66
N ASP A 160 -22.59 16.75 -7.95
CA ASP A 160 -22.20 17.76 -8.92
C ASP A 160 -20.84 18.38 -8.59
N ASN A 161 -20.59 18.66 -7.31
CA ASN A 161 -19.32 19.21 -6.86
C ASN A 161 -18.17 18.20 -7.05
N LEU A 162 -18.39 16.93 -6.71
CA LEU A 162 -17.36 15.87 -6.91
C LEU A 162 -17.05 15.68 -8.39
N VAL A 163 -18.04 15.68 -9.28
CA VAL A 163 -17.85 15.59 -10.73
C VAL A 163 -17.05 16.79 -11.26
N LYS A 164 -17.42 18.03 -10.85
CA LYS A 164 -16.67 19.24 -11.21
C LYS A 164 -15.22 19.19 -10.75
N GLN A 165 -14.99 18.77 -9.51
CA GLN A 165 -13.63 18.58 -8.99
C GLN A 165 -12.86 17.54 -9.78
N SER A 166 -13.49 16.41 -10.12
CA SER A 166 -12.86 15.33 -10.90
C SER A 166 -12.45 15.80 -12.30
N LEU A 167 -13.31 16.56 -12.99
CA LEU A 167 -12.99 17.16 -14.29
C LEU A 167 -11.86 18.18 -14.15
N GLY A 168 -11.91 19.08 -13.15
CA GLY A 168 -10.87 20.06 -12.92
C GLY A 168 -9.49 19.46 -12.60
N ILE A 169 -9.45 18.31 -11.94
CA ILE A 169 -8.23 17.54 -11.70
C ILE A 169 -7.69 16.91 -13.00
N GLN A 170 -8.55 16.33 -13.82
CA GLN A 170 -8.17 15.82 -15.13
C GLN A 170 -7.61 16.93 -16.03
N ASP A 171 -8.29 18.08 -16.08
CA ASP A 171 -7.86 19.23 -16.88
C ASP A 171 -6.52 19.82 -16.40
N ALA A 172 -6.23 19.69 -15.11
CA ALA A 172 -4.93 20.04 -14.53
C ALA A 172 -3.80 19.06 -14.88
N GLY A 173 -4.13 17.91 -15.51
CA GLY A 173 -3.15 16.93 -16.00
C GLY A 173 -2.95 15.72 -15.09
N ALA A 174 -3.85 15.45 -14.13
CA ALA A 174 -3.83 14.18 -13.43
C ALA A 174 -4.01 13.03 -14.42
N ALA A 175 -3.21 11.99 -14.30
CA ALA A 175 -3.29 10.80 -15.15
C ALA A 175 -4.22 9.72 -14.61
N LEU A 176 -4.53 9.75 -13.31
CA LEU A 176 -5.33 8.77 -12.59
C LEU A 176 -6.18 9.48 -11.52
N LEU A 177 -7.33 8.91 -11.19
CA LEU A 177 -8.15 9.31 -10.05
C LEU A 177 -8.43 8.12 -9.15
N LEU A 178 -8.23 8.27 -7.84
CA LEU A 178 -8.74 7.38 -6.81
C LEU A 178 -10.00 8.00 -6.18
N LEU A 179 -11.07 7.23 -6.07
CA LEU A 179 -12.28 7.59 -5.33
C LEU A 179 -12.40 6.74 -4.07
N GLU A 180 -12.59 7.36 -2.93
CA GLU A 180 -12.79 6.65 -1.67
C GLU A 180 -14.14 6.94 -1.04
N ALA A 181 -14.80 5.87 -0.55
CA ALA A 181 -16.02 5.93 0.26
C ALA A 181 -17.11 6.84 -0.35
N VAL A 182 -17.44 6.61 -1.63
CA VAL A 182 -18.55 7.22 -2.33
C VAL A 182 -19.60 6.16 -2.73
N PRO A 183 -20.88 6.50 -2.92
CA PRO A 183 -21.87 5.54 -3.43
C PRO A 183 -21.50 4.95 -4.79
N ASP A 184 -21.90 3.70 -5.05
CA ASP A 184 -21.60 2.95 -6.29
C ASP A 184 -22.01 3.71 -7.58
N ASP A 185 -23.19 4.32 -7.56
CA ASP A 185 -23.67 5.09 -8.71
C ASP A 185 -22.87 6.37 -8.94
N VAL A 186 -22.36 7.00 -7.87
CA VAL A 186 -21.48 8.17 -7.97
C VAL A 186 -20.13 7.78 -8.57
N GLY A 187 -19.55 6.64 -8.13
CA GLY A 187 -18.35 6.09 -8.76
C GLY A 187 -18.53 5.84 -10.25
N ALA A 188 -19.70 5.27 -10.65
CA ALA A 188 -20.06 5.04 -12.05
C ALA A 188 -20.14 6.35 -12.85
N ILE A 189 -20.80 7.38 -12.31
CA ILE A 189 -20.94 8.69 -12.95
C ILE A 189 -19.57 9.31 -13.21
N VAL A 190 -18.71 9.39 -12.17
CA VAL A 190 -17.35 9.96 -12.29
C VAL A 190 -16.51 9.17 -13.29
N SER A 191 -16.56 7.83 -13.26
CA SER A 191 -15.80 7.00 -14.21
C SER A 191 -16.25 7.20 -15.66
N LYS A 192 -17.53 7.49 -15.89
CA LYS A 192 -18.08 7.77 -17.22
C LYS A 192 -17.69 9.16 -17.75
N GLU A 193 -17.66 10.16 -16.86
CA GLU A 193 -17.34 11.56 -17.23
C GLU A 193 -15.85 11.75 -17.54
N LEU A 194 -14.95 10.98 -16.89
CA LEU A 194 -13.52 11.14 -17.04
C LEU A 194 -12.91 10.28 -18.15
N LYS A 195 -11.93 10.83 -18.84
CA LYS A 195 -11.11 10.10 -19.82
C LYS A 195 -9.97 9.30 -19.14
N ILE A 196 -9.47 9.78 -18.01
CA ILE A 196 -8.43 9.11 -17.22
C ILE A 196 -9.02 7.92 -16.44
N PRO A 197 -8.23 6.88 -16.12
CA PRO A 197 -8.68 5.76 -15.27
C PRO A 197 -9.12 6.24 -13.88
N VAL A 198 -10.27 5.73 -13.44
CA VAL A 198 -10.85 5.97 -12.11
C VAL A 198 -10.82 4.67 -11.33
N PHE A 199 -10.07 4.64 -10.24
CA PHE A 199 -10.00 3.50 -9.34
C PHE A 199 -10.80 3.76 -8.08
N GLY A 200 -11.29 2.71 -7.42
CA GLY A 200 -12.12 2.83 -6.24
C GLY A 200 -11.61 2.03 -5.05
N ILE A 201 -11.77 2.62 -3.88
CA ILE A 201 -11.74 1.94 -2.60
C ILE A 201 -13.03 2.32 -1.85
N GLY A 202 -14.00 1.38 -1.80
CA GLY A 202 -15.34 1.71 -1.31
C GLY A 202 -16.13 2.67 -2.23
N ALA A 203 -15.93 2.59 -3.55
CA ALA A 203 -16.63 3.41 -4.57
C ALA A 203 -17.45 2.57 -5.56
N GLY A 204 -17.83 1.34 -5.16
CA GLY A 204 -18.57 0.41 -5.99
C GLY A 204 -17.72 -0.30 -7.05
N ASN A 205 -18.37 -1.11 -7.88
CA ASN A 205 -17.71 -1.98 -8.87
C ASN A 205 -17.72 -1.44 -10.30
N LYS A 206 -18.37 -0.29 -10.54
CA LYS A 206 -18.53 0.30 -11.88
C LYS A 206 -17.36 1.21 -12.30
N VAL A 207 -16.44 1.50 -11.41
CA VAL A 207 -15.18 2.22 -11.70
C VAL A 207 -14.20 1.34 -12.50
N ASP A 208 -13.10 1.89 -13.02
CA ASP A 208 -12.18 1.22 -13.94
C ASP A 208 -11.25 0.20 -13.28
N GLY A 209 -11.19 0.17 -11.95
CA GLY A 209 -10.41 -0.79 -11.17
C GLY A 209 -10.63 -0.61 -9.67
N GLN A 210 -10.01 -1.49 -8.88
CA GLN A 210 -10.16 -1.50 -7.42
C GLN A 210 -8.80 -1.40 -6.74
N VAL A 211 -8.79 -0.74 -5.59
CA VAL A 211 -7.65 -0.73 -4.66
C VAL A 211 -8.09 -1.36 -3.35
N VAL A 212 -7.19 -2.15 -2.76
CA VAL A 212 -7.39 -2.71 -1.43
C VAL A 212 -6.13 -2.54 -0.59
N ILE A 213 -6.31 -2.26 0.69
CA ILE A 213 -5.21 -2.29 1.66
C ILE A 213 -4.85 -3.75 1.91
N MET A 214 -3.58 -4.12 1.68
CA MET A 214 -3.13 -5.51 1.76
C MET A 214 -3.39 -6.12 3.13
N HIS A 215 -3.10 -5.41 4.21
CA HIS A 215 -3.31 -5.91 5.57
C HIS A 215 -4.78 -6.19 5.87
N ASP A 216 -5.69 -5.37 5.31
CA ASP A 216 -7.13 -5.59 5.45
C ASP A 216 -7.56 -6.87 4.73
N MET A 217 -7.16 -7.05 3.46
CA MET A 217 -7.56 -8.23 2.68
C MET A 217 -6.96 -9.52 3.22
N LEU A 218 -5.78 -9.45 3.83
CA LEU A 218 -5.13 -10.61 4.46
C LEU A 218 -5.63 -10.89 5.87
N GLY A 219 -6.49 -10.02 6.45
CA GLY A 219 -7.02 -10.18 7.80
C GLY A 219 -5.97 -9.98 8.88
N MET A 220 -5.02 -9.06 8.66
CA MET A 220 -3.92 -8.72 9.57
C MET A 220 -4.08 -7.35 10.24
N PHE A 221 -5.25 -6.71 10.10
CA PHE A 221 -5.55 -5.41 10.69
C PHE A 221 -6.90 -5.43 11.40
N TRP A 222 -6.99 -4.88 12.63
CA TRP A 222 -8.14 -5.05 13.53
C TRP A 222 -8.84 -3.75 13.87
N ASP A 223 -8.15 -2.60 13.84
CA ASP A 223 -8.63 -1.36 14.47
C ASP A 223 -9.74 -0.67 13.69
N PHE A 224 -9.83 -0.91 12.39
CA PHE A 224 -10.83 -0.30 11.54
C PHE A 224 -11.37 -1.28 10.50
N LYS A 225 -12.70 -1.47 10.46
CA LYS A 225 -13.37 -2.43 9.57
C LYS A 225 -14.50 -1.75 8.78
N PRO A 226 -14.21 -0.91 7.79
CA PRO A 226 -15.24 -0.34 6.94
C PRO A 226 -15.97 -1.42 6.12
N LYS A 227 -17.23 -1.15 5.78
CA LYS A 227 -18.13 -2.10 5.07
C LYS A 227 -17.55 -2.63 3.76
N PHE A 228 -16.71 -1.86 3.08
CA PHE A 228 -16.15 -2.22 1.77
C PHE A 228 -14.95 -3.17 1.85
N ILE A 229 -14.43 -3.49 3.03
CA ILE A 229 -13.32 -4.42 3.19
C ILE A 229 -13.84 -5.85 3.15
N LYS A 230 -13.28 -6.63 2.21
CA LYS A 230 -13.46 -8.08 2.15
C LYS A 230 -12.15 -8.76 2.51
N LYS A 231 -12.19 -9.62 3.51
CA LYS A 231 -11.07 -10.51 3.85
C LYS A 231 -11.02 -11.69 2.89
N TYR A 232 -9.83 -12.02 2.41
CA TYR A 232 -9.54 -13.17 1.55
C TYR A 232 -8.72 -14.24 2.28
N MET A 233 -8.18 -13.92 3.45
CA MET A 233 -7.40 -14.81 4.30
C MET A 233 -7.67 -14.47 5.77
N ASP A 234 -7.54 -15.44 6.66
CA ASP A 234 -7.45 -15.24 8.11
C ASP A 234 -5.97 -15.20 8.52
N GLY A 235 -5.30 -14.11 8.18
CA GLY A 235 -3.87 -13.94 8.43
C GLY A 235 -3.52 -13.94 9.92
N ASP A 236 -4.37 -13.32 10.74
CA ASP A 236 -4.20 -13.31 12.20
C ASP A 236 -4.18 -14.73 12.76
N GLY A 237 -5.22 -15.52 12.50
CA GLY A 237 -5.32 -16.90 12.97
C GLY A 237 -4.19 -17.80 12.47
N LEU A 238 -3.84 -17.68 11.18
CA LEU A 238 -2.75 -18.48 10.60
C LEU A 238 -1.39 -18.16 11.20
N ILE A 239 -1.07 -16.87 11.39
CA ILE A 239 0.20 -16.43 11.96
C ILE A 239 0.29 -16.79 13.43
N THR A 240 -0.79 -16.55 14.19
CA THR A 240 -0.88 -16.91 15.62
C THR A 240 -0.68 -18.42 15.83
N ASN A 241 -1.33 -19.24 15.02
CA ASN A 241 -1.17 -20.70 15.10
C ASN A 241 0.26 -21.15 14.77
N ALA A 242 0.90 -20.54 13.76
CA ALA A 242 2.28 -20.86 13.42
C ALA A 242 3.26 -20.48 14.55
N ILE A 243 3.06 -19.32 15.19
CA ILE A 243 3.88 -18.88 16.34
C ILE A 243 3.68 -19.82 17.53
N ASN A 244 2.44 -20.17 17.85
CA ASN A 244 2.14 -21.10 18.96
C ASN A 244 2.76 -22.48 18.71
N LYS A 245 2.63 -23.01 17.50
CA LYS A 245 3.24 -24.30 17.14
C LYS A 245 4.76 -24.28 17.35
N TYR A 246 5.44 -23.22 16.88
CA TYR A 246 6.87 -23.05 17.12
C TYR A 246 7.19 -23.03 18.64
N ALA A 247 6.43 -22.27 19.42
CA ALA A 247 6.63 -22.18 20.86
C ALA A 247 6.44 -23.54 21.56
N ASP A 248 5.42 -24.30 21.16
CA ASP A 248 5.13 -25.63 21.69
C ASP A 248 6.28 -26.62 21.40
N GLU A 249 6.75 -26.65 20.15
CA GLU A 249 7.87 -27.51 19.74
C GLU A 249 9.19 -27.16 20.48
N VAL A 250 9.46 -25.87 20.70
CA VAL A 250 10.63 -25.43 21.50
C VAL A 250 10.48 -25.87 22.96
N THR A 251 9.30 -25.70 23.55
CA THR A 251 9.04 -26.05 24.96
C THR A 251 9.10 -27.57 25.16
N ALA A 252 8.61 -28.33 24.19
CA ALA A 252 8.66 -29.80 24.19
C ALA A 252 10.07 -30.33 23.85
N LYS A 253 11.04 -29.48 23.51
CA LYS A 253 12.38 -29.86 23.02
C LYS A 253 12.34 -30.68 21.71
N GLU A 254 11.32 -30.48 20.89
CA GLU A 254 11.16 -31.08 19.57
C GLU A 254 11.84 -30.24 18.49
N PHE A 255 11.98 -28.92 18.71
CA PHE A 255 12.71 -28.01 17.85
C PHE A 255 13.92 -27.42 18.60
N PRO A 256 15.13 -27.36 17.98
CA PRO A 256 15.47 -27.89 16.65
C PRO A 256 15.63 -29.43 16.67
N SER A 257 15.07 -30.12 15.66
CA SER A 257 15.40 -31.51 15.38
C SER A 257 16.74 -31.62 14.63
N GLU A 258 17.26 -32.86 14.47
CA GLU A 258 18.59 -33.11 13.88
C GLU A 258 18.82 -32.44 12.52
N GLN A 259 17.81 -32.24 11.72
CA GLN A 259 17.90 -31.55 10.41
C GLN A 259 18.08 -30.03 10.52
N PHE A 260 17.91 -29.44 11.69
CA PHE A 260 17.97 -27.99 11.92
C PHE A 260 19.13 -27.53 12.79
N PHE A 261 20.08 -28.43 13.16
CA PHE A 261 21.29 -28.04 13.86
C PHE A 261 22.55 -28.57 13.19
N TYR A 262 23.67 -27.96 13.52
CA TYR A 262 24.96 -28.32 12.99
C TYR A 262 25.66 -29.30 13.91
N ASN A 263 26.23 -30.38 13.34
CA ASN A 263 27.02 -31.34 14.08
C ASN A 263 28.50 -30.93 14.05
N LEU A 264 29.17 -30.98 15.20
CA LEU A 264 30.60 -30.84 15.28
C LEU A 264 31.25 -32.22 14.92
N ASN A 265 32.44 -32.18 14.32
CA ASN A 265 33.21 -33.36 14.12
C ASN A 265 33.52 -34.02 15.50
N HIS A 266 33.21 -35.29 15.64
CA HIS A 266 33.31 -36.02 16.92
C HIS A 266 34.74 -35.96 17.51
N ASN A 267 35.76 -36.12 16.70
CA ASN A 267 37.17 -36.05 17.14
C ASN A 267 37.54 -34.65 17.70
N GLU A 268 37.00 -33.60 17.14
CA GLU A 268 37.26 -32.22 17.63
C GLU A 268 36.53 -31.96 18.94
N LEU A 269 35.33 -32.50 19.10
CA LEU A 269 34.60 -32.44 20.35
C LEU A 269 35.34 -33.19 21.46
N GLU A 270 35.77 -34.43 21.22
CA GLU A 270 36.54 -35.21 22.21
C GLU A 270 37.83 -34.51 22.66
N LYS A 271 38.59 -33.94 21.70
CA LYS A 271 39.81 -33.16 22.02
C LYS A 271 39.48 -31.97 22.93
N TYR A 272 38.35 -31.29 22.69
CA TYR A 272 37.94 -30.14 23.52
C TYR A 272 37.48 -30.60 24.90
N LEU A 273 36.64 -31.63 25.02
CA LEU A 273 36.16 -32.17 26.27
C LEU A 273 37.32 -32.66 27.15
N ALA A 274 38.32 -33.33 26.56
CA ALA A 274 39.55 -33.77 27.27
C ALA A 274 40.32 -32.60 27.88
N LYS A 275 40.45 -31.45 27.17
CA LYS A 275 41.09 -30.24 27.70
C LYS A 275 40.35 -29.66 28.91
N LYS A 276 39.05 -29.91 29.05
CA LYS A 276 38.20 -29.42 30.12
C LYS A 276 37.97 -30.44 31.23
N ASN A 277 38.49 -31.67 31.10
CA ASN A 277 38.11 -32.79 31.94
C ASN A 277 36.62 -33.06 32.00
N TRP A 278 35.91 -32.81 30.91
CA TRP A 278 34.48 -33.07 30.73
C TRP A 278 34.26 -34.35 29.93
N LYS A 279 33.11 -35.00 30.23
CA LYS A 279 32.63 -36.11 29.42
C LYS A 279 31.45 -35.64 28.54
N TYR A 280 31.11 -36.41 27.54
CA TYR A 280 30.00 -36.08 26.62
C TYR A 280 28.66 -35.96 27.35
N GLU A 281 28.48 -36.76 28.40
CA GLU A 281 27.30 -36.71 29.26
C GLU A 281 27.13 -35.37 30.01
N ASP A 282 28.21 -34.68 30.28
CA ASP A 282 28.22 -33.39 30.99
C ASP A 282 27.61 -32.24 30.15
N ILE A 283 27.57 -32.38 28.81
CA ILE A 283 27.05 -31.37 27.89
C ILE A 283 25.66 -31.76 27.29
N LYS A 284 25.15 -32.94 27.64
CA LYS A 284 23.84 -33.43 27.17
C LYS A 284 22.67 -33.02 28.10
N LYS A 285 22.92 -32.24 29.12
CA LYS A 285 21.87 -31.81 30.08
C LYS A 285 21.14 -30.55 29.54
#